data_60384daba09c001671429b31eccd9eba
#
_entry.id   60384daba09c001671429b31eccd9eba
#
_cell.length_a   1.000
_cell.length_b   1.000
_cell.length_c   1.000
_cell.angle_alpha   90.00
_cell.angle_beta   90.00
_cell.angle_gamma   90.00
#
_symmetry.space_group_name_H-M   'P 1'
#
loop_
_entity.id
_entity.type
_entity.pdbx_description
1 polymer ?
#
loop_
_entity_poly.entity_id
_entity_poly.type
_entity_poly.pdbx_seq_one_letter_code
_entity_poly.pdbx_strand_id
1 'polypeptide(L)'
;MTSNVVKFRFLTAAQVIRLHNTLITSAQPTQPSMLESAVQSPISIKHYTNQQNVFQLAASLSEKIIKNHAFQDGNKRTALVAADMFLKINGYRLQKVPLQPGAAKQPLEDALVAVCTDKWTAEQLGQYYQQVATAIEEWTPDIMAYKNEATEY
;
A
#
# COMPACT_ATOMS: atom_id res chain seq x y z
N MET A 1 -12.12 6.60 30.15
CA MET A 1 -10.77 6.39 29.64
C MET A 1 -10.74 6.59 28.14
N THR A 2 -9.91 7.50 27.71
CA THR A 2 -9.78 7.77 26.28
C THR A 2 -8.86 6.74 25.63
N SER A 3 -9.32 6.17 24.54
CA SER A 3 -8.50 5.29 23.71
C SER A 3 -7.48 6.13 22.94
N ASN A 4 -6.20 5.80 23.03
CA ASN A 4 -5.13 6.44 22.26
C ASN A 4 -5.06 5.82 20.85
N VAL A 5 -6.19 5.79 20.15
CA VAL A 5 -6.25 5.25 18.80
C VAL A 5 -5.66 6.28 17.83
N VAL A 6 -4.60 5.88 17.13
CA VAL A 6 -3.99 6.72 16.10
C VAL A 6 -4.86 6.62 14.85
N LYS A 7 -5.14 7.78 14.25
CA LYS A 7 -5.82 7.82 12.95
C LYS A 7 -4.79 7.85 11.83
N PHE A 8 -5.03 7.04 10.83
CA PHE A 8 -4.23 7.00 9.60
C PHE A 8 -5.06 7.47 8.41
N ARG A 9 -4.39 7.68 7.29
CA ARG A 9 -5.01 7.98 6.02
C ARG A 9 -4.93 6.74 5.15
N PHE A 10 -6.06 6.35 4.55
CA PHE A 10 -6.18 5.12 3.75
C PHE A 10 -6.55 5.47 2.32
N LEU A 11 -5.87 4.85 1.36
CA LEU A 11 -6.14 5.05 -0.05
C LEU A 11 -7.54 4.54 -0.41
N THR A 12 -8.19 5.25 -1.32
CA THR A 12 -9.44 4.80 -1.94
C THR A 12 -9.15 3.95 -3.18
N ALA A 13 -10.15 3.22 -3.66
CA ALA A 13 -10.01 2.46 -4.90
C ALA A 13 -9.70 3.38 -6.08
N ALA A 14 -10.33 4.57 -6.15
CA ALA A 14 -10.05 5.55 -7.20
C ALA A 14 -8.59 5.99 -7.19
N GLN A 15 -8.01 6.15 -6.00
CA GLN A 15 -6.59 6.52 -5.88
C GLN A 15 -5.67 5.39 -6.35
N VAL A 16 -5.98 4.14 -6.05
CA VAL A 16 -5.20 2.99 -6.53
C VAL A 16 -5.29 2.88 -8.06
N ILE A 17 -6.48 3.11 -8.63
CA ILE A 17 -6.65 3.14 -10.08
C ILE A 17 -5.77 4.24 -10.69
N ARG A 18 -5.75 5.43 -10.08
CA ARG A 18 -4.91 6.55 -10.54
C ARG A 18 -3.42 6.18 -10.52
N LEU A 19 -2.95 5.54 -9.44
CA LEU A 19 -1.56 5.07 -9.34
C LEU A 19 -1.24 4.06 -10.44
N HIS A 20 -2.12 3.10 -10.67
CA HIS A 20 -1.96 2.10 -11.72
C HIS A 20 -1.89 2.76 -13.10
N ASN A 21 -2.81 3.68 -13.40
CA ASN A 21 -2.88 4.35 -14.69
C ASN A 21 -1.68 5.26 -14.94
N THR A 22 -1.17 5.90 -13.91
CA THR A 22 -0.07 6.85 -14.01
C THR A 22 1.29 6.15 -14.10
N LEU A 23 1.50 5.10 -13.31
CA LEU A 23 2.82 4.50 -13.10
C LEU A 23 3.01 3.18 -13.83
N ILE A 24 1.96 2.48 -14.21
CA ILE A 24 2.04 1.14 -14.77
C ILE A 24 1.49 1.10 -16.19
N THR A 25 0.17 1.09 -16.32
CA THR A 25 -0.50 1.12 -17.62
C THR A 25 -1.92 1.66 -17.46
N SER A 26 -2.40 2.40 -18.47
CA SER A 26 -3.75 2.93 -18.44
C SER A 26 -4.75 1.81 -18.68
N ALA A 27 -5.44 1.41 -17.61
CA ALA A 27 -6.45 0.37 -17.67
C ALA A 27 -7.40 0.50 -16.48
N GLN A 28 -8.66 0.10 -16.69
CA GLN A 28 -9.60 -0.02 -15.59
C GLN A 28 -9.44 -1.39 -14.93
N PRO A 29 -9.78 -1.54 -13.65
CA PRO A 29 -9.79 -2.85 -13.02
C PRO A 29 -10.78 -3.77 -13.71
N THR A 30 -10.37 -5.01 -13.96
CA THR A 30 -11.25 -6.04 -14.52
C THR A 30 -12.20 -6.60 -13.46
N GLN A 31 -11.84 -6.44 -12.19
CA GLN A 31 -12.64 -6.87 -11.04
C GLN A 31 -12.74 -5.74 -10.02
N PRO A 32 -13.61 -4.73 -10.28
CA PRO A 32 -13.69 -3.55 -9.38
C PRO A 32 -14.03 -3.90 -7.94
N SER A 33 -14.89 -4.89 -7.70
CA SER A 33 -15.26 -5.31 -6.35
C SER A 33 -14.08 -5.91 -5.59
N MET A 34 -13.16 -6.55 -6.29
CA MET A 34 -11.94 -7.10 -5.68
C MET A 34 -10.98 -5.99 -5.28
N LEU A 35 -10.93 -4.90 -6.03
CA LEU A 35 -10.14 -3.72 -5.66
C LEU A 35 -10.74 -3.02 -4.44
N GLU A 36 -12.07 -2.84 -4.43
CA GLU A 36 -12.76 -2.27 -3.26
C GLU A 36 -12.48 -3.09 -2.00
N SER A 37 -12.54 -4.41 -2.11
CA SER A 37 -12.21 -5.31 -1.01
C SER A 37 -10.76 -5.13 -0.55
N ALA A 38 -9.83 -4.98 -1.48
CA ALA A 38 -8.41 -4.82 -1.15
C ALA A 38 -8.16 -3.52 -0.37
N VAL A 39 -8.73 -2.39 -0.81
CA VAL A 39 -8.51 -1.11 -0.13
C VAL A 39 -9.26 -1.03 1.20
N GLN A 40 -10.35 -1.76 1.37
CA GLN A 40 -11.09 -1.84 2.63
C GLN A 40 -10.36 -2.72 3.66
N SER A 41 -9.55 -3.67 3.22
CA SER A 41 -8.90 -4.64 4.11
C SER A 41 -8.08 -4.01 5.24
N PRO A 42 -7.17 -3.03 5.00
CA PRO A 42 -6.41 -2.44 6.11
C PRO A 42 -7.30 -1.69 7.10
N ILE A 43 -8.36 -1.04 6.64
CA ILE A 43 -9.32 -0.37 7.52
C ILE A 43 -10.02 -1.40 8.41
N SER A 44 -10.47 -2.52 7.83
CA SER A 44 -11.14 -3.59 8.57
C SER A 44 -10.20 -4.24 9.60
N ILE A 45 -8.95 -4.48 9.23
CA ILE A 45 -7.94 -5.03 10.15
C ILE A 45 -7.73 -4.08 11.32
N LYS A 46 -7.58 -2.77 11.05
CA LYS A 46 -7.44 -1.78 12.11
C LYS A 46 -8.65 -1.78 13.04
N HIS A 47 -9.84 -1.83 12.46
CA HIS A 47 -11.09 -1.82 13.23
C HIS A 47 -11.27 -3.05 14.11
N TYR A 48 -11.09 -4.25 13.54
CA TYR A 48 -11.42 -5.51 14.24
C TYR A 48 -10.28 -6.04 15.10
N THR A 49 -9.02 -5.76 14.75
CA THR A 49 -7.86 -6.27 15.51
C THR A 49 -7.13 -5.19 16.30
N ASN A 50 -7.58 -3.93 16.18
CA ASN A 50 -6.91 -2.78 16.78
C ASN A 50 -5.44 -2.63 16.35
N GLN A 51 -5.13 -3.01 15.12
CA GLN A 51 -3.78 -2.88 14.57
C GLN A 51 -3.40 -1.41 14.43
N GLN A 52 -2.35 -0.99 15.13
CA GLN A 52 -1.86 0.39 15.14
C GLN A 52 -0.51 0.55 14.40
N ASN A 53 0.02 -0.51 13.84
CA ASN A 53 1.29 -0.45 13.10
C ASN A 53 1.03 -0.16 11.63
N VAL A 54 1.44 1.03 11.17
CA VAL A 54 1.20 1.48 9.80
C VAL A 54 1.84 0.56 8.76
N PHE A 55 2.97 -0.06 9.09
CA PHE A 55 3.66 -0.98 8.17
C PHE A 55 2.90 -2.29 8.01
N GLN A 56 2.27 -2.77 9.07
CA GLN A 56 1.39 -3.95 9.00
C GLN A 56 0.15 -3.64 8.16
N LEU A 57 -0.40 -2.44 8.27
CA LEU A 57 -1.54 -2.02 7.45
C LEU A 57 -1.14 -1.89 5.99
N ALA A 58 0.04 -1.35 5.70
CA ALA A 58 0.57 -1.28 4.34
C ALA A 58 0.75 -2.68 3.73
N ALA A 59 1.27 -3.62 4.52
CA ALA A 59 1.46 -5.01 4.07
C ALA A 59 0.13 -5.70 3.76
N SER A 60 -0.90 -5.45 4.58
CA SER A 60 -2.23 -6.02 4.31
C SER A 60 -2.81 -5.49 2.99
N LEU A 61 -2.60 -4.20 2.69
CA LEU A 61 -3.00 -3.61 1.42
C LEU A 61 -2.28 -4.29 0.25
N SER A 62 -0.97 -4.42 0.34
CA SER A 62 -0.17 -5.10 -0.69
C SER A 62 -0.63 -6.53 -0.92
N GLU A 63 -0.81 -7.30 0.15
CA GLU A 63 -1.25 -8.69 0.07
C GLU A 63 -2.59 -8.81 -0.67
N LYS A 64 -3.53 -7.96 -0.32
CA LYS A 64 -4.88 -8.04 -0.92
C LYS A 64 -4.86 -7.60 -2.38
N ILE A 65 -4.11 -6.57 -2.74
CA ILE A 65 -4.00 -6.15 -4.13
C ILE A 65 -3.41 -7.27 -4.98
N ILE A 66 -2.33 -7.90 -4.50
CA ILE A 66 -1.63 -8.92 -5.27
C ILE A 66 -2.45 -10.22 -5.38
N LYS A 67 -3.14 -10.61 -4.31
CA LYS A 67 -3.93 -11.86 -4.29
C LYS A 67 -5.30 -11.71 -4.94
N ASN A 68 -5.89 -10.53 -4.91
CA ASN A 68 -7.22 -10.30 -5.47
C ASN A 68 -7.24 -10.14 -6.99
N HIS A 69 -6.10 -9.89 -7.63
CA HIS A 69 -5.98 -9.74 -9.08
C HIS A 69 -7.04 -8.80 -9.67
N ALA A 70 -7.19 -7.62 -9.07
CA ALA A 70 -8.21 -6.65 -9.49
C ALA A 70 -7.97 -6.08 -10.89
N PHE A 71 -6.71 -6.04 -11.32
CA PHE A 71 -6.32 -5.62 -12.67
C PHE A 71 -5.91 -6.84 -13.48
N GLN A 72 -6.02 -6.74 -14.81
CA GLN A 72 -5.58 -7.81 -15.69
C GLN A 72 -4.07 -8.00 -15.59
N ASP A 73 -3.32 -6.91 -15.42
CA ASP A 73 -1.87 -6.91 -15.45
C ASP A 73 -1.32 -5.90 -14.44
N GLY A 74 -0.06 -6.11 -14.03
CA GLY A 74 0.64 -5.17 -13.16
C GLY A 74 0.21 -5.20 -11.69
N ASN A 75 -0.44 -6.25 -11.21
CA ASN A 75 -0.91 -6.29 -9.81
C ASN A 75 0.23 -6.23 -8.79
N LYS A 76 1.36 -6.88 -9.06
CA LYS A 76 2.54 -6.83 -8.17
C LYS A 76 3.08 -5.41 -8.06
N ARG A 77 3.25 -4.73 -9.20
CA ARG A 77 3.73 -3.34 -9.20
C ARG A 77 2.72 -2.40 -8.56
N THR A 78 1.43 -2.64 -8.79
CA THR A 78 0.36 -1.86 -8.13
C THR A 78 0.39 -2.06 -6.62
N ALA A 79 0.60 -3.30 -6.14
CA ALA A 79 0.74 -3.58 -4.72
C ALA A 79 1.89 -2.78 -4.10
N LEU A 80 3.02 -2.67 -4.81
CA LEU A 80 4.17 -1.91 -4.33
C LEU A 80 3.89 -0.41 -4.30
N VAL A 81 3.39 0.17 -5.39
CA VAL A 81 3.16 1.62 -5.43
C VAL A 81 2.02 2.05 -4.52
N ALA A 82 1.02 1.21 -4.33
CA ALA A 82 -0.07 1.50 -3.39
C ALA A 82 0.43 1.49 -1.94
N ALA A 83 1.22 0.50 -1.55
CA ALA A 83 1.83 0.46 -0.21
C ALA A 83 2.76 1.66 0.01
N ASP A 84 3.57 2.00 -0.99
CA ASP A 84 4.48 3.15 -0.92
C ASP A 84 3.71 4.46 -0.75
N MET A 85 2.66 4.69 -1.54
CA MET A 85 1.84 5.91 -1.41
C MET A 85 1.05 5.93 -0.11
N PHE A 86 0.51 4.78 0.33
CA PHE A 86 -0.14 4.69 1.63
C PHE A 86 0.81 5.12 2.75
N LEU A 87 2.05 4.64 2.73
CA LEU A 87 3.05 5.05 3.70
C LEU A 87 3.41 6.53 3.56
N LYS A 88 3.55 7.04 2.33
CA LYS A 88 3.88 8.45 2.09
C LYS A 88 2.84 9.39 2.69
N ILE A 89 1.57 9.10 2.53
CA ILE A 89 0.51 9.96 3.10
C ILE A 89 0.43 9.85 4.62
N ASN A 90 1.15 8.90 5.21
CA ASN A 90 1.29 8.73 6.65
C ASN A 90 2.71 9.03 7.15
N GLY A 91 3.57 9.60 6.31
CA GLY A 91 4.87 10.13 6.74
C GLY A 91 6.09 9.28 6.45
N TYR A 92 5.95 8.16 5.72
CA TYR A 92 7.05 7.24 5.41
C TYR A 92 7.12 6.94 3.91
N ARG A 93 8.18 6.31 3.46
CA ARG A 93 8.31 5.85 2.06
C ARG A 93 9.09 4.56 1.98
N LEU A 94 8.78 3.75 0.96
CA LEU A 94 9.55 2.57 0.59
C LEU A 94 10.53 2.89 -0.54
N GLN A 95 10.13 3.76 -1.47
CA GLN A 95 10.95 4.15 -2.61
C GLN A 95 10.98 5.66 -2.74
N LYS A 96 12.16 6.21 -3.05
CA LYS A 96 12.28 7.64 -3.31
C LYS A 96 11.52 8.03 -4.58
N VAL A 97 11.72 7.25 -5.64
CA VAL A 97 10.98 7.38 -6.90
C VAL A 97 10.30 6.06 -7.19
N PRO A 98 8.96 6.03 -7.34
CA PRO A 98 8.22 4.79 -7.52
C PRO A 98 8.70 3.99 -8.74
N LEU A 99 8.93 2.69 -8.56
CA LEU A 99 9.31 1.74 -9.59
C LEU A 99 10.61 2.05 -10.32
N GLN A 100 11.39 3.03 -9.84
CA GLN A 100 12.69 3.31 -10.42
C GLN A 100 13.69 2.20 -10.08
N PRO A 101 14.46 1.70 -11.06
CA PRO A 101 15.52 0.73 -10.78
C PRO A 101 16.51 1.26 -9.75
N GLY A 102 16.93 0.38 -8.83
CA GLY A 102 17.88 0.73 -7.77
C GLY A 102 18.00 -0.42 -6.79
N ALA A 103 18.84 -0.23 -5.79
CA ALA A 103 19.18 -1.28 -4.82
C ALA A 103 17.95 -1.77 -4.03
N ALA A 104 16.94 -0.91 -3.82
CA ALA A 104 15.76 -1.26 -3.02
C ALA A 104 14.67 -1.95 -3.85
N LYS A 105 14.63 -1.77 -5.17
CA LYS A 105 13.51 -2.25 -6.00
C LYS A 105 13.42 -3.77 -6.03
N GLN A 106 14.53 -4.44 -6.29
CA GLN A 106 14.52 -5.90 -6.44
C GLN A 106 14.16 -6.61 -5.13
N PRO A 107 14.72 -6.24 -3.96
CA PRO A 107 14.30 -6.83 -2.71
C PRO A 107 12.82 -6.61 -2.38
N LEU A 108 12.26 -5.44 -2.70
CA LEU A 108 10.84 -5.17 -2.50
C LEU A 108 9.96 -6.05 -3.40
N GLU A 109 10.34 -6.21 -4.67
CA GLU A 109 9.63 -7.10 -5.58
C GLU A 109 9.74 -8.57 -5.14
N ASP A 110 10.91 -9.00 -4.67
CA ASP A 110 11.12 -10.36 -4.17
C ASP A 110 10.24 -10.62 -2.94
N ALA A 111 10.10 -9.64 -2.05
CA ALA A 111 9.22 -9.76 -0.88
C ALA A 111 7.75 -9.93 -1.30
N LEU A 112 7.30 -9.19 -2.31
CA LEU A 112 5.95 -9.33 -2.83
C LEU A 112 5.71 -10.68 -3.50
N VAL A 113 6.70 -11.19 -4.23
CA VAL A 113 6.64 -12.54 -4.79
C VAL A 113 6.54 -13.58 -3.68
N ALA A 114 7.30 -13.40 -2.59
CA ALA A 114 7.25 -14.32 -1.45
C ALA A 114 5.85 -14.35 -0.83
N VAL A 115 5.17 -13.21 -0.71
CA VAL A 115 3.78 -13.16 -0.23
C VAL A 115 2.83 -13.81 -1.24
N CYS A 116 3.00 -13.52 -2.52
CA CYS A 116 2.15 -14.07 -3.58
C CYS A 116 2.22 -15.60 -3.64
N THR A 117 3.39 -16.16 -3.36
CA THR A 117 3.62 -17.62 -3.40
C THR A 117 3.49 -18.28 -2.03
N ASP A 118 2.97 -17.57 -1.03
CA ASP A 118 2.75 -18.05 0.33
C ASP A 118 4.02 -18.49 1.07
N LYS A 119 5.18 -18.00 0.64
CA LYS A 119 6.44 -18.18 1.36
C LYS A 119 6.56 -17.23 2.54
N TRP A 120 5.93 -16.05 2.43
CA TRP A 120 5.83 -15.06 3.50
C TRP A 120 4.37 -14.78 3.81
N THR A 121 4.09 -14.47 5.07
CA THR A 121 2.81 -13.93 5.51
C THR A 121 2.79 -12.41 5.33
N ALA A 122 1.61 -11.81 5.39
CA ALA A 122 1.48 -10.35 5.41
C ALA A 122 2.22 -9.74 6.61
N GLU A 123 2.25 -10.45 7.75
CA GLU A 123 2.99 -9.99 8.93
C GLU A 123 4.49 -9.89 8.65
N GLN A 124 5.07 -10.88 7.98
CA GLN A 124 6.48 -10.85 7.59
C GLN A 124 6.75 -9.72 6.59
N LEU A 125 5.85 -9.47 5.67
CA LEU A 125 5.96 -8.34 4.74
C LEU A 125 5.93 -7.01 5.51
N GLY A 126 5.05 -6.88 6.49
CA GLY A 126 4.97 -5.68 7.33
C GLY A 126 6.25 -5.43 8.10
N GLN A 127 6.84 -6.49 8.66
CA GLN A 127 8.14 -6.39 9.35
C GLN A 127 9.24 -5.94 8.39
N TYR A 128 9.23 -6.46 7.17
CA TYR A 128 10.20 -6.05 6.14
C TYR A 128 9.99 -4.58 5.75
N TYR A 129 8.76 -4.16 5.53
CA TYR A 129 8.46 -2.75 5.22
C TYR A 129 8.97 -1.82 6.32
N GLN A 130 8.78 -2.20 7.58
CA GLN A 130 9.26 -1.40 8.71
C GLN A 130 10.78 -1.28 8.72
N GLN A 131 11.49 -2.34 8.34
CA GLN A 131 12.95 -2.33 8.29
C GLN A 131 13.50 -1.42 7.19
N VAL A 132 12.85 -1.37 6.04
CA VAL A 132 13.39 -0.67 4.86
C VAL A 132 12.78 0.72 4.66
N ALA A 133 11.63 1.01 5.28
CA ALA A 133 10.99 2.31 5.16
C ALA A 133 11.81 3.41 5.82
N THR A 134 11.76 4.59 5.24
CA THR A 134 12.35 5.80 5.80
C THR A 134 11.28 6.88 5.93
N ALA A 135 11.49 7.86 6.80
CA ALA A 135 10.62 9.03 6.87
C ALA A 135 10.69 9.80 5.55
N ILE A 136 9.58 10.36 5.11
CA ILE A 136 9.60 11.25 3.94
C ILE A 136 10.39 12.51 4.25
N GLU A 137 11.09 13.04 3.25
CA GLU A 137 11.91 14.24 3.43
C GLU A 137 11.07 15.50 3.36
N GLU A 138 9.99 15.48 2.56
CA GLU A 138 9.08 16.62 2.41
C GLU A 138 7.68 16.16 2.02
N TRP A 139 6.70 16.99 2.34
CA TRP A 139 5.31 16.80 1.91
C TRP A 139 5.11 17.48 0.56
N THR A 140 5.38 16.75 -0.52
CA THR A 140 5.23 17.28 -1.88
C THR A 140 3.75 17.56 -2.20
N PRO A 141 3.46 18.41 -3.19
CA PRO A 141 2.07 18.65 -3.62
C PRO A 141 1.34 17.37 -4.01
N ASP A 142 2.04 16.41 -4.62
CA ASP A 142 1.46 15.11 -5.01
C ASP A 142 1.05 14.30 -3.78
N ILE A 143 1.95 14.17 -2.80
CA ILE A 143 1.64 13.47 -1.54
C ILE A 143 0.48 14.15 -0.82
N MET A 144 0.47 15.47 -0.75
CA MET A 144 -0.60 16.22 -0.10
C MET A 144 -1.95 16.00 -0.78
N ALA A 145 -1.98 15.96 -2.12
CA ALA A 145 -3.20 15.69 -2.87
C ALA A 145 -3.76 14.30 -2.52
N TYR A 146 -2.92 13.28 -2.50
CA TYR A 146 -3.34 11.93 -2.10
C TYR A 146 -3.80 11.90 -0.65
N LYS A 147 -3.07 12.54 0.25
CA LYS A 147 -3.45 12.61 1.67
C LYS A 147 -4.84 13.23 1.85
N ASN A 148 -5.10 14.35 1.17
CA ASN A 148 -6.35 15.11 1.35
C ASN A 148 -7.56 14.35 0.83
N GLU A 149 -7.41 13.51 -0.20
CA GLU A 149 -8.48 12.70 -0.76
C GLU A 149 -8.64 11.35 -0.05
N ALA A 150 -7.66 10.94 0.76
CA ALA A 150 -7.66 9.65 1.44
C ALA A 150 -8.71 9.60 2.56
N THR A 151 -9.12 8.39 2.92
CA THR A 151 -10.04 8.15 4.03
C THR A 151 -9.29 8.20 5.35
N GLU A 152 -9.74 9.05 6.27
CA GLU A 152 -9.18 9.10 7.61
C GLU A 152 -9.89 8.11 8.52
N TYR A 153 -9.11 7.27 9.18
CA TYR A 153 -9.67 6.33 10.15
C TYR A 153 -8.69 5.95 11.26
#